data_5ddbeeb335cecb504df87c760b655028
#
_entry.id   5ddbeeb335cecb504df87c760b655028
#
_cell.length_a   1.000
_cell.length_b   1.000
_cell.length_c   1.000
_cell.angle_alpha   90.00
_cell.angle_beta   90.00
_cell.angle_gamma   90.00
#
_symmetry.space_group_name_H-M   'P 1'
#
loop_
_entity.id
_entity.type
_entity.pdbx_description
1 polymer ?
#
loop_
_entity_poly.entity_id
_entity_poly.type
_entity_poly.pdbx_seq_one_letter_code
_entity_poly.pdbx_strand_id
1 'polypeptide(L)'
;MITKLQNARIYDPINRINGKIRDLYIKNNKIIDKPGRSEKISKVINLKNKIIMAGGIDIHSHIAGGKVNLARLLLPEEHRKYLYSSSDKLRSGSGLGTCSSFHIGYKYAKLGYTAVFEPATLPSNARSTIIEMSDIPFIDKGTYTVLSNDDFLLKLIQKKSNQKKINDYVAWILQSTKGLGIKIVNPGGINAFKFNQRELDLDEKNRKYDITPRSILKVLTKSLIDLKAPHPIHVHGCNLGVPGNVKTTVKQINAVEGQPMHLTHIQYHSYDNKGDRNFSSGANLLAEKINKNKNITCDVGQIMFGQTVTASADTMSQYRNHHFAHPKKWICADIECEAGCGIVPFEYQDKNFVNSLQWAIGLELFLLIKDPWRIYLTTDHPNGAAFTAYPKLIKLLMDSSFRNREFEKINKHAQKNSVLGSLKREYSLYDIAILTRAGPAKVLGLNNIGHLGCGAKANIAVYNENEDKEEMFEKPYMVFKDGEIIVKNGKIQKVFNGKFYIAETEYDKNIEKEISSYFEKYIGRKMQNFKIQNQELWDYGIETENIKCNRNDY
;
A
#
# COMPACT_ATOMS: atom_id res chain seq x y z
N MET A 1 4.58 -3.42 -34.36
CA MET A 1 3.32 -2.70 -34.64
C MET A 1 3.30 -1.43 -33.82
N ILE A 2 2.94 -0.25 -34.40
CA ILE A 2 2.88 1.03 -33.66
C ILE A 2 1.40 1.45 -33.56
N THR A 3 0.96 1.69 -32.32
CA THR A 3 -0.35 2.27 -32.03
C THR A 3 -0.20 3.74 -31.66
N LYS A 4 -0.97 4.61 -32.32
CA LYS A 4 -1.05 6.03 -32.02
C LYS A 4 -2.32 6.34 -31.22
N LEU A 5 -2.19 6.91 -30.04
CA LEU A 5 -3.26 7.53 -29.28
C LEU A 5 -3.28 9.02 -29.59
N GLN A 6 -4.31 9.48 -30.33
CA GLN A 6 -4.32 10.81 -30.91
C GLN A 6 -5.23 11.77 -30.14
N ASN A 7 -4.84 13.03 -30.02
CA ASN A 7 -5.64 14.13 -29.50
C ASN A 7 -6.06 13.98 -28.02
N ALA A 8 -5.28 13.27 -27.19
CA ALA A 8 -5.61 13.10 -25.80
C ALA A 8 -5.10 14.24 -24.91
N ARG A 9 -5.87 14.60 -23.88
CA ARG A 9 -5.44 15.50 -22.81
C ARG A 9 -4.64 14.72 -21.78
N ILE A 10 -3.35 15.00 -21.65
CA ILE A 10 -2.40 14.20 -20.85
C ILE A 10 -2.09 14.88 -19.52
N TYR A 11 -2.18 14.09 -18.43
CA TYR A 11 -1.66 14.44 -17.11
C TYR A 11 -0.55 13.46 -16.73
N ASP A 12 0.70 13.94 -16.79
CA ASP A 12 1.90 13.16 -16.53
C ASP A 12 2.91 13.99 -15.70
N PRO A 13 2.84 13.91 -14.37
CA PRO A 13 3.65 14.74 -13.49
C PRO A 13 5.16 14.51 -13.60
N ILE A 14 5.62 13.27 -13.82
CA ILE A 14 7.05 12.96 -13.97
C ILE A 14 7.62 13.72 -15.17
N ASN A 15 6.88 13.82 -16.26
CA ASN A 15 7.28 14.55 -17.46
C ASN A 15 6.75 16.00 -17.50
N ARG A 16 6.23 16.53 -16.39
CA ARG A 16 5.72 17.91 -16.25
C ARG A 16 4.65 18.28 -17.28
N ILE A 17 3.79 17.31 -17.64
CA ILE A 17 2.68 17.50 -18.57
C ILE A 17 1.39 17.66 -17.75
N ASN A 18 0.81 18.87 -17.78
CA ASN A 18 -0.42 19.19 -17.08
C ASN A 18 -1.51 19.59 -18.10
N GLY A 19 -2.37 18.65 -18.46
CA GLY A 19 -3.54 18.86 -19.30
C GLY A 19 -3.25 19.25 -20.75
N LYS A 20 -2.03 19.05 -21.27
CA LYS A 20 -1.69 19.36 -22.67
C LYS A 20 -2.26 18.30 -23.61
N ILE A 21 -2.83 18.76 -24.73
CA ILE A 21 -3.31 17.85 -25.78
C ILE A 21 -2.10 17.41 -26.61
N ARG A 22 -1.85 16.11 -26.66
CA ARG A 22 -0.74 15.51 -27.39
C ARG A 22 -1.11 14.13 -27.93
N ASP A 23 -0.34 13.67 -28.92
CA ASP A 23 -0.34 12.31 -29.39
C ASP A 23 0.64 11.47 -28.53
N LEU A 24 0.30 10.22 -28.26
CA LEU A 24 1.15 9.25 -27.61
C LEU A 24 1.33 8.04 -28.53
N TYR A 25 2.53 7.48 -28.56
CA TYR A 25 2.85 6.34 -29.42
C TYR A 25 3.28 5.14 -28.60
N ILE A 26 2.76 3.97 -28.95
CA ILE A 26 3.05 2.70 -28.30
C ILE A 26 3.66 1.76 -29.33
N LYS A 27 4.84 1.22 -29.03
CA LYS A 27 5.48 0.15 -29.81
C LYS A 27 5.80 -1.02 -28.89
N ASN A 28 5.30 -2.20 -29.24
CA ASN A 28 5.33 -3.37 -28.37
C ASN A 28 4.62 -3.06 -27.02
N ASN A 29 5.32 -3.16 -25.89
CA ASN A 29 4.79 -2.90 -24.56
C ASN A 29 5.21 -1.53 -23.98
N LYS A 30 5.87 -0.66 -24.77
CA LYS A 30 6.46 0.60 -24.30
C LYS A 30 5.92 1.81 -25.02
N ILE A 31 5.95 2.92 -24.32
CA ILE A 31 5.76 4.25 -24.89
C ILE A 31 7.04 4.64 -25.63
N ILE A 32 6.88 5.18 -26.83
CA ILE A 32 7.98 5.67 -27.67
C ILE A 32 7.78 7.12 -28.04
N ASP A 33 8.84 7.79 -28.48
CA ASP A 33 8.76 9.08 -29.12
C ASP A 33 8.01 9.01 -30.46
N LYS A 34 7.69 10.16 -31.03
CA LYS A 34 7.05 10.20 -32.35
C LYS A 34 7.88 9.40 -33.36
N PRO A 35 7.31 8.39 -34.03
CA PRO A 35 8.04 7.56 -34.97
C PRO A 35 8.52 8.38 -36.18
N GLY A 36 9.62 7.95 -36.78
CA GLY A 36 10.17 8.53 -38.01
C GLY A 36 9.24 8.33 -39.22
N ARG A 37 9.48 9.07 -40.29
CA ARG A 37 8.64 9.03 -41.51
C ARG A 37 8.58 7.64 -42.16
N SER A 38 9.59 6.81 -41.98
CA SER A 38 9.69 5.43 -42.51
C SER A 38 8.93 4.40 -41.68
N GLU A 39 8.55 4.73 -40.45
CA GLU A 39 7.87 3.79 -39.55
C GLU A 39 6.34 3.86 -39.74
N LYS A 40 5.73 2.75 -40.11
CA LYS A 40 4.29 2.68 -40.36
C LYS A 40 3.49 2.60 -39.04
N ILE A 41 2.58 3.53 -38.85
CA ILE A 41 1.56 3.47 -37.79
C ILE A 41 0.50 2.46 -38.22
N SER A 42 0.35 1.39 -37.41
CA SER A 42 -0.55 0.29 -37.71
C SER A 42 -1.97 0.51 -37.19
N LYS A 43 -2.12 1.31 -36.13
CA LYS A 43 -3.41 1.59 -35.49
C LYS A 43 -3.47 3.01 -34.97
N VAL A 44 -4.58 3.70 -35.21
CA VAL A 44 -4.86 5.02 -34.65
C VAL A 44 -6.13 4.94 -33.81
N ILE A 45 -6.04 5.44 -32.58
CA ILE A 45 -7.18 5.57 -31.66
C ILE A 45 -7.34 7.06 -31.37
N ASN A 46 -8.45 7.65 -31.83
CA ASN A 46 -8.75 9.04 -31.54
C ASN A 46 -9.34 9.18 -30.13
N LEU A 47 -8.67 9.95 -29.28
CA LEU A 47 -9.02 10.19 -27.88
C LEU A 47 -9.38 11.68 -27.64
N LYS A 48 -9.91 12.35 -28.66
CA LYS A 48 -10.44 13.71 -28.50
C LYS A 48 -11.44 13.76 -27.34
N ASN A 49 -11.33 14.76 -26.49
CA ASN A 49 -12.14 14.93 -25.27
C ASN A 49 -11.97 13.81 -24.22
N LYS A 50 -10.85 13.08 -24.26
CA LYS A 50 -10.48 12.10 -23.25
C LYS A 50 -9.27 12.56 -22.46
N ILE A 51 -9.21 12.14 -21.20
CA ILE A 51 -8.09 12.37 -20.31
C ILE A 51 -7.26 11.08 -20.27
N ILE A 52 -5.94 11.23 -20.37
CA ILE A 52 -4.98 10.14 -20.22
C ILE A 52 -4.11 10.40 -18.99
N MET A 53 -3.93 9.36 -18.19
CA MET A 53 -2.94 9.24 -17.13
C MET A 53 -2.22 7.89 -17.26
N ALA A 54 -1.06 7.74 -16.64
CA ALA A 54 -0.47 6.42 -16.41
C ALA A 54 -1.43 5.53 -15.62
N GLY A 55 -1.30 4.23 -15.72
CA GLY A 55 -2.07 3.29 -14.91
C GLY A 55 -1.85 3.53 -13.42
N GLY A 56 -2.91 3.40 -12.62
CA GLY A 56 -2.87 3.59 -11.18
C GLY A 56 -1.94 2.59 -10.49
N ILE A 57 -1.35 3.03 -9.38
CA ILE A 57 -0.47 2.24 -8.53
C ILE A 57 -0.98 2.34 -7.09
N ASP A 58 -1.36 1.21 -6.50
CA ASP A 58 -1.70 1.12 -5.09
C ASP A 58 -0.49 0.60 -4.31
N ILE A 59 0.08 1.45 -3.50
CA ILE A 59 1.30 1.16 -2.75
C ILE A 59 1.02 0.33 -1.48
N HIS A 60 -0.25 0.24 -1.05
CA HIS A 60 -0.60 -0.37 0.23
C HIS A 60 -1.99 -0.98 0.22
N SER A 61 -2.10 -2.25 -0.16
CA SER A 61 -3.37 -2.99 -0.21
C SER A 61 -3.15 -4.45 0.15
N HIS A 62 -3.88 -4.93 1.17
CA HIS A 62 -3.83 -6.33 1.59
C HIS A 62 -4.66 -7.20 0.66
N ILE A 63 -4.02 -7.84 -0.30
CA ILE A 63 -4.65 -8.57 -1.39
C ILE A 63 -4.45 -10.09 -1.36
N ALA A 64 -3.45 -10.57 -0.58
CA ALA A 64 -3.12 -11.99 -0.52
C ALA A 64 -2.47 -12.37 0.82
N GLY A 65 -2.32 -13.65 1.04
CA GLY A 65 -1.65 -14.24 2.20
C GLY A 65 -2.59 -14.64 3.34
N GLY A 66 -2.02 -15.27 4.35
CA GLY A 66 -2.76 -15.95 5.40
C GLY A 66 -3.79 -15.06 6.12
N LYS A 67 -3.44 -13.83 6.48
CA LYS A 67 -4.37 -12.90 7.13
C LYS A 67 -5.55 -12.51 6.26
N VAL A 68 -5.33 -12.33 4.94
CA VAL A 68 -6.39 -12.01 3.99
C VAL A 68 -7.32 -13.20 3.80
N ASN A 69 -6.77 -14.41 3.74
CA ASN A 69 -7.56 -15.64 3.65
C ASN A 69 -8.42 -15.88 4.90
N LEU A 70 -7.87 -15.62 6.09
CA LEU A 70 -8.65 -15.67 7.33
C LEU A 70 -9.78 -14.61 7.33
N ALA A 71 -9.53 -13.41 6.81
CA ALA A 71 -10.56 -12.38 6.68
C ALA A 71 -11.71 -12.84 5.74
N ARG A 72 -11.38 -13.47 4.62
CA ARG A 72 -12.37 -14.06 3.70
C ARG A 72 -13.24 -15.11 4.39
N LEU A 73 -12.62 -16.00 5.16
CA LEU A 73 -13.34 -17.04 5.92
C LEU A 73 -14.22 -16.45 7.03
N LEU A 74 -13.77 -15.38 7.66
CA LEU A 74 -14.45 -14.78 8.80
C LEU A 74 -15.67 -13.96 8.41
N LEU A 75 -15.74 -13.43 7.18
CA LEU A 75 -16.80 -12.54 6.70
C LEU A 75 -17.53 -13.06 5.44
N PRO A 76 -18.10 -14.28 5.47
CA PRO A 76 -18.81 -14.84 4.31
C PRO A 76 -20.09 -14.05 3.96
N GLU A 77 -20.65 -13.28 4.90
CA GLU A 77 -21.82 -12.44 4.68
C GLU A 77 -21.57 -11.38 3.60
N GLU A 78 -20.35 -10.89 3.50
CA GLU A 78 -19.98 -9.91 2.49
C GLU A 78 -20.07 -10.51 1.07
N HIS A 79 -19.71 -11.79 0.90
CA HIS A 79 -19.82 -12.48 -0.38
C HIS A 79 -21.26 -12.61 -0.83
N ARG A 80 -22.21 -12.84 0.07
CA ARG A 80 -23.64 -12.89 -0.23
C ARG A 80 -24.20 -11.54 -0.67
N LYS A 81 -23.78 -10.46 0.02
CA LYS A 81 -24.29 -9.11 -0.22
C LYS A 81 -23.81 -8.52 -1.54
N TYR A 82 -22.59 -8.83 -1.96
CA TYR A 82 -21.92 -8.23 -3.11
C TYR A 82 -21.59 -9.27 -4.18
N LEU A 83 -22.62 -9.98 -4.65
CA LEU A 83 -22.48 -10.91 -5.76
C LEU A 83 -22.15 -10.17 -7.06
N TYR A 84 -21.17 -10.67 -7.78
CA TYR A 84 -20.88 -10.20 -9.13
C TYR A 84 -21.98 -10.66 -10.07
N SER A 85 -22.40 -9.78 -10.98
CA SER A 85 -23.38 -10.13 -12.00
C SER A 85 -22.88 -11.29 -12.88
N SER A 86 -23.74 -12.26 -13.15
CA SER A 86 -23.47 -13.36 -14.08
C SER A 86 -23.23 -12.91 -15.53
N SER A 87 -23.55 -11.65 -15.87
CA SER A 87 -23.33 -11.07 -17.19
C SER A 87 -21.88 -11.10 -17.66
N ASP A 88 -20.92 -11.11 -16.73
CA ASP A 88 -19.49 -11.13 -17.04
C ASP A 88 -18.92 -12.56 -17.16
N LYS A 89 -19.76 -13.61 -17.06
CA LYS A 89 -19.36 -15.03 -17.03
C LYS A 89 -18.36 -15.38 -15.92
N LEU A 90 -18.22 -14.51 -14.92
CA LEU A 90 -17.37 -14.74 -13.77
C LEU A 90 -18.12 -15.55 -12.72
N ARG A 91 -17.41 -16.51 -12.13
CA ARG A 91 -17.96 -17.28 -11.01
C ARG A 91 -17.97 -16.43 -9.76
N SER A 92 -19.04 -16.54 -8.98
CA SER A 92 -19.20 -16.17 -7.59
C SER A 92 -19.16 -14.68 -7.24
N GLY A 93 -19.86 -14.37 -6.20
CA GLY A 93 -19.73 -13.16 -5.42
C GLY A 93 -18.36 -13.05 -4.79
N SER A 94 -17.89 -11.86 -4.63
CA SER A 94 -16.54 -11.66 -4.18
C SER A 94 -16.42 -10.67 -3.04
N GLY A 95 -17.52 -10.14 -2.53
CA GLY A 95 -17.47 -9.10 -1.51
C GLY A 95 -16.79 -7.82 -1.99
N LEU A 96 -16.56 -6.89 -1.07
CA LEU A 96 -15.81 -5.66 -1.28
C LEU A 96 -14.46 -5.68 -0.55
N GLY A 97 -14.49 -5.82 0.78
CA GLY A 97 -13.30 -5.86 1.63
C GLY A 97 -12.58 -7.20 1.61
N THR A 98 -13.29 -8.30 1.33
CA THR A 98 -12.76 -9.66 1.36
C THR A 98 -12.89 -10.40 0.03
N CYS A 99 -12.81 -9.69 -1.07
CA CYS A 99 -12.97 -10.30 -2.40
C CYS A 99 -11.88 -11.35 -2.70
N SER A 100 -12.23 -12.32 -3.53
CA SER A 100 -11.31 -13.37 -3.96
C SER A 100 -10.18 -12.81 -4.82
N SER A 101 -9.04 -13.51 -4.86
CA SER A 101 -7.83 -13.12 -5.59
C SER A 101 -8.11 -12.76 -7.05
N PHE A 102 -8.89 -13.55 -7.77
CA PHE A 102 -9.27 -13.24 -9.16
C PHE A 102 -9.99 -11.90 -9.28
N HIS A 103 -10.97 -11.63 -8.42
CA HIS A 103 -11.79 -10.42 -8.50
C HIS A 103 -11.01 -9.17 -8.12
N ILE A 104 -9.99 -9.27 -7.29
CA ILE A 104 -9.09 -8.15 -6.99
C ILE A 104 -8.52 -7.58 -8.29
N GLY A 105 -7.94 -8.42 -9.13
CA GLY A 105 -7.36 -7.98 -10.40
C GLY A 105 -8.41 -7.37 -11.34
N TYR A 106 -9.57 -7.99 -11.47
CA TYR A 106 -10.68 -7.44 -12.28
C TYR A 106 -11.15 -6.07 -11.79
N LYS A 107 -11.32 -5.92 -10.48
CA LYS A 107 -11.77 -4.66 -9.89
C LYS A 107 -10.73 -3.55 -10.05
N TYR A 108 -9.44 -3.82 -9.77
CA TYR A 108 -8.38 -2.84 -10.00
C TYR A 108 -8.25 -2.43 -11.47
N ALA A 109 -8.29 -3.41 -12.39
CA ALA A 109 -8.23 -3.10 -13.82
C ALA A 109 -9.40 -2.21 -14.26
N LYS A 110 -10.62 -2.50 -13.79
CA LYS A 110 -11.82 -1.69 -14.08
C LYS A 110 -11.74 -0.27 -13.48
N LEU A 111 -10.94 -0.03 -12.46
CA LEU A 111 -10.66 1.31 -11.89
C LEU A 111 -9.46 2.01 -12.56
N GLY A 112 -8.79 1.38 -13.53
CA GLY A 112 -7.63 1.95 -14.20
C GLY A 112 -6.31 1.79 -13.43
N TYR A 113 -6.26 0.91 -12.44
CA TYR A 113 -5.02 0.55 -11.74
C TYR A 113 -4.33 -0.61 -12.44
N THR A 114 -3.00 -0.55 -12.50
CA THR A 114 -2.15 -1.52 -13.21
C THR A 114 -1.05 -2.13 -12.35
N ALA A 115 -0.87 -1.64 -11.12
CA ALA A 115 0.06 -2.22 -10.15
C ALA A 115 -0.47 -2.08 -8.72
N VAL A 116 -0.25 -3.10 -7.89
CA VAL A 116 -0.70 -3.15 -6.48
C VAL A 116 0.35 -3.89 -5.63
N PHE A 117 0.61 -3.40 -4.42
CA PHE A 117 1.62 -3.96 -3.53
C PHE A 117 1.01 -4.46 -2.23
N GLU A 118 1.25 -5.75 -1.90
CA GLU A 118 0.88 -6.36 -0.62
C GLU A 118 1.85 -5.88 0.46
N PRO A 119 1.38 -5.10 1.44
CA PRO A 119 2.28 -4.35 2.31
C PRO A 119 2.78 -5.12 3.54
N ALA A 120 2.31 -6.33 3.80
CA ALA A 120 2.66 -7.04 5.03
C ALA A 120 2.75 -8.55 4.85
N THR A 121 3.72 -8.96 4.04
CA THR A 121 4.03 -10.37 3.83
C THR A 121 4.93 -10.88 4.96
N LEU A 122 4.40 -11.81 5.75
CA LEU A 122 5.18 -12.46 6.81
C LEU A 122 6.20 -13.42 6.17
N PRO A 123 7.46 -13.46 6.64
CA PRO A 123 8.50 -14.30 6.03
C PRO A 123 8.10 -15.76 5.92
N SER A 124 7.47 -16.34 6.96
CA SER A 124 7.00 -17.73 6.97
C SER A 124 5.89 -18.03 5.95
N ASN A 125 5.14 -17.01 5.53
CA ASN A 125 4.02 -17.13 4.59
C ASN A 125 4.34 -16.57 3.18
N ALA A 126 5.57 -16.13 2.94
CA ALA A 126 5.93 -15.45 1.69
C ALA A 126 5.66 -16.33 0.46
N ARG A 127 6.04 -17.62 0.50
CA ARG A 127 5.81 -18.56 -0.60
C ARG A 127 4.33 -18.67 -0.95
N SER A 128 3.48 -18.98 0.02
CA SER A 128 2.04 -19.12 -0.22
C SER A 128 1.39 -17.80 -0.68
N THR A 129 1.83 -16.67 -0.13
CA THR A 129 1.34 -15.35 -0.53
C THR A 129 1.67 -15.06 -2.00
N ILE A 130 2.89 -15.33 -2.46
CA ILE A 130 3.30 -15.08 -3.85
C ILE A 130 2.57 -16.01 -4.82
N ILE A 131 2.42 -17.28 -4.45
CA ILE A 131 1.64 -18.25 -5.25
C ILE A 131 0.19 -17.79 -5.38
N GLU A 132 -0.44 -17.39 -4.28
CA GLU A 132 -1.80 -16.82 -4.33
C GLU A 132 -1.87 -15.56 -5.21
N MET A 133 -0.86 -14.69 -5.13
CA MET A 133 -0.81 -13.49 -5.97
C MET A 133 -0.71 -13.81 -7.46
N SER A 134 -0.24 -15.00 -7.85
CA SER A 134 -0.22 -15.41 -9.27
C SER A 134 -1.62 -15.53 -9.85
N ASP A 135 -2.62 -15.81 -9.01
CA ASP A 135 -4.03 -15.88 -9.40
C ASP A 135 -4.69 -14.51 -9.58
N ILE A 136 -4.02 -13.42 -9.24
CA ILE A 136 -4.53 -12.06 -9.42
C ILE A 136 -4.16 -11.58 -10.83
N PRO A 137 -5.11 -11.50 -11.77
CA PRO A 137 -4.83 -11.09 -13.15
C PRO A 137 -4.65 -9.56 -13.28
N PHE A 138 -4.19 -9.11 -14.44
CA PHE A 138 -4.12 -7.73 -14.96
C PHE A 138 -3.12 -6.79 -14.31
N ILE A 139 -2.79 -6.92 -13.03
CA ILE A 139 -1.96 -5.97 -12.29
C ILE A 139 -0.55 -6.51 -12.07
N ASP A 140 0.45 -5.64 -12.14
CA ASP A 140 1.77 -5.91 -11.60
C ASP A 140 1.69 -5.94 -10.08
N LYS A 141 2.57 -6.72 -9.45
CA LYS A 141 2.52 -7.01 -8.01
C LYS A 141 3.90 -6.98 -7.38
N GLY A 142 3.95 -6.81 -6.08
CA GLY A 142 5.13 -6.95 -5.25
C GLY A 142 4.72 -7.03 -3.78
N THR A 143 5.67 -7.38 -2.92
CA THR A 143 5.42 -7.51 -1.48
C THR A 143 6.44 -6.74 -0.66
N TYR A 144 6.04 -6.30 0.54
CA TYR A 144 7.00 -5.85 1.55
C TYR A 144 7.07 -6.90 2.65
N THR A 145 8.29 -7.35 2.93
CA THR A 145 8.55 -8.39 3.93
C THR A 145 8.52 -7.79 5.34
N VAL A 146 7.65 -8.30 6.20
CA VAL A 146 7.61 -7.88 7.62
C VAL A 146 8.82 -8.47 8.34
N LEU A 147 9.70 -7.61 8.88
CA LEU A 147 10.93 -8.05 9.51
C LEU A 147 11.11 -7.57 10.95
N SER A 148 10.33 -6.59 11.39
CA SER A 148 10.51 -5.92 12.70
C SER A 148 10.22 -6.80 13.93
N ASN A 149 9.75 -8.01 13.73
CA ASN A 149 9.42 -8.97 14.79
C ASN A 149 10.16 -10.31 14.64
N ASP A 150 11.08 -10.39 13.70
CA ASP A 150 11.88 -11.58 13.41
C ASP A 150 12.89 -11.86 14.53
N ASP A 151 12.81 -13.05 15.12
CA ASP A 151 13.63 -13.45 16.27
C ASP A 151 15.13 -13.44 15.98
N PHE A 152 15.55 -13.79 14.77
CA PHE A 152 16.98 -13.78 14.42
C PHE A 152 17.51 -12.35 14.35
N LEU A 153 16.75 -11.44 13.72
CA LEU A 153 17.07 -10.01 13.70
C LEU A 153 17.13 -9.43 15.12
N LEU A 154 16.12 -9.72 15.95
CA LEU A 154 16.06 -9.22 17.32
C LEU A 154 17.25 -9.70 18.16
N LYS A 155 17.70 -10.95 17.95
CA LYS A 155 18.94 -11.49 18.57
C LYS A 155 20.20 -10.80 18.05
N LEU A 156 20.28 -10.46 16.76
CA LEU A 156 21.43 -9.70 16.23
C LEU A 156 21.51 -8.31 16.87
N ILE A 157 20.37 -7.64 17.03
CA ILE A 157 20.30 -6.32 17.68
C ILE A 157 20.66 -6.44 19.17
N GLN A 158 20.09 -7.40 19.88
CA GLN A 158 20.39 -7.67 21.29
C GLN A 158 21.89 -7.89 21.52
N LYS A 159 22.54 -8.66 20.65
CA LYS A 159 23.98 -8.93 20.70
C LYS A 159 24.84 -7.76 20.24
N LYS A 160 24.25 -6.62 19.87
CA LYS A 160 24.95 -5.46 19.30
C LYS A 160 25.84 -5.82 18.11
N SER A 161 25.35 -6.75 17.25
CA SER A 161 26.06 -7.12 16.02
C SER A 161 26.34 -5.88 15.17
N ASN A 162 27.43 -5.89 14.40
CA ASN A 162 27.76 -4.78 13.53
C ASN A 162 26.70 -4.60 12.42
N GLN A 163 26.56 -3.38 11.92
CA GLN A 163 25.54 -3.03 10.93
C GLN A 163 25.70 -3.85 9.64
N LYS A 164 26.93 -4.14 9.20
CA LYS A 164 27.19 -4.95 7.99
C LYS A 164 26.52 -6.33 8.09
N LYS A 165 26.68 -7.01 9.22
CA LYS A 165 26.07 -8.33 9.45
C LYS A 165 24.55 -8.25 9.42
N ILE A 166 23.97 -7.19 9.97
CA ILE A 166 22.53 -6.97 9.93
C ILE A 166 22.08 -6.68 8.48
N ASN A 167 22.85 -5.89 7.73
CA ASN A 167 22.59 -5.64 6.31
C ASN A 167 22.60 -6.95 5.49
N ASP A 168 23.57 -7.83 5.74
CA ASP A 168 23.65 -9.13 5.08
C ASP A 168 22.40 -9.98 5.38
N TYR A 169 21.90 -9.95 6.63
CA TYR A 169 20.66 -10.64 6.97
C TYR A 169 19.43 -10.03 6.31
N VAL A 170 19.31 -8.71 6.29
CA VAL A 170 18.20 -8.01 5.62
C VAL A 170 18.18 -8.30 4.11
N ALA A 171 19.36 -8.29 3.47
CA ALA A 171 19.49 -8.64 2.06
C ALA A 171 19.14 -10.11 1.79
N TRP A 172 19.59 -11.02 2.65
CA TRP A 172 19.26 -12.44 2.59
C TRP A 172 17.74 -12.69 2.70
N ILE A 173 17.07 -12.02 3.66
CA ILE A 173 15.62 -12.19 3.83
C ILE A 173 14.83 -11.67 2.64
N LEU A 174 15.21 -10.51 2.08
CA LEU A 174 14.59 -9.96 0.86
C LEU A 174 14.71 -10.93 -0.32
N GLN A 175 15.89 -11.49 -0.56
CA GLN A 175 16.08 -12.50 -1.61
C GLN A 175 15.27 -13.78 -1.33
N SER A 176 15.28 -14.25 -0.09
CA SER A 176 14.62 -15.50 0.30
C SER A 176 13.10 -15.42 0.21
N THR A 177 12.52 -14.25 0.50
CA THR A 177 11.07 -13.99 0.47
C THR A 177 10.60 -13.31 -0.81
N LYS A 178 11.52 -12.99 -1.74
CA LYS A 178 11.20 -12.25 -2.98
C LYS A 178 10.53 -10.90 -2.74
N GLY A 179 10.86 -10.22 -1.62
CA GLY A 179 10.29 -8.92 -1.26
C GLY A 179 10.89 -7.77 -2.09
N LEU A 180 10.09 -6.73 -2.34
CA LEU A 180 10.55 -5.47 -2.93
C LEU A 180 11.10 -4.50 -1.87
N GLY A 181 10.63 -4.59 -0.64
CA GLY A 181 11.03 -3.75 0.47
C GLY A 181 10.77 -4.40 1.83
N ILE A 182 11.14 -3.70 2.89
CA ILE A 182 10.93 -4.13 4.27
C ILE A 182 9.80 -3.34 4.90
N LYS A 183 8.90 -4.05 5.56
CA LYS A 183 7.82 -3.52 6.40
C LYS A 183 8.17 -3.64 7.87
N ILE A 184 7.98 -2.54 8.58
CA ILE A 184 7.89 -2.54 10.04
C ILE A 184 6.41 -2.58 10.43
N VAL A 185 6.04 -3.44 11.38
CA VAL A 185 4.74 -3.44 12.03
C VAL A 185 4.95 -3.47 13.53
N ASN A 186 4.58 -2.40 14.22
CA ASN A 186 4.71 -2.27 15.66
C ASN A 186 6.01 -2.95 16.17
N PRO A 187 7.19 -2.31 15.97
CA PRO A 187 8.48 -3.00 16.04
C PRO A 187 8.68 -3.77 17.35
N GLY A 188 8.89 -5.08 17.27
CA GLY A 188 8.96 -5.96 18.43
C GLY A 188 7.61 -6.29 19.08
N GLY A 189 6.49 -5.78 18.54
CA GLY A 189 5.17 -5.90 19.18
C GLY A 189 4.58 -7.31 19.14
N ILE A 190 4.71 -8.06 18.04
CA ILE A 190 4.28 -9.47 17.97
C ILE A 190 5.07 -10.28 19.01
N ASN A 191 6.37 -10.08 19.05
CA ASN A 191 7.24 -10.77 19.97
C ASN A 191 6.91 -10.42 21.44
N ALA A 192 6.69 -9.12 21.73
CA ALA A 192 6.26 -8.69 23.06
C ALA A 192 4.91 -9.33 23.46
N PHE A 193 3.95 -9.38 22.54
CA PHE A 193 2.65 -10.02 22.76
C PHE A 193 2.79 -11.52 23.07
N LYS A 194 3.64 -12.23 22.33
CA LYS A 194 3.97 -13.64 22.54
C LYS A 194 4.48 -13.91 23.98
N PHE A 195 5.24 -12.96 24.54
CA PHE A 195 5.76 -13.03 25.91
C PHE A 195 4.93 -12.22 26.93
N ASN A 196 3.63 -12.13 26.70
CA ASN A 196 2.64 -11.53 27.59
C ASN A 196 2.82 -10.04 27.93
N GLN A 197 3.52 -9.28 27.07
CA GLN A 197 3.56 -7.82 27.13
C GLN A 197 2.45 -7.26 26.24
N ARG A 198 1.57 -6.41 26.76
CA ARG A 198 0.37 -5.90 26.05
C ARG A 198 0.50 -4.45 25.60
N GLU A 199 1.55 -3.78 26.00
CA GLU A 199 1.90 -2.41 25.59
C GLU A 199 3.37 -2.35 25.23
N LEU A 200 3.70 -1.55 24.24
CA LEU A 200 5.08 -1.33 23.83
C LEU A 200 5.16 0.02 23.09
N ASP A 201 5.60 1.06 23.80
CA ASP A 201 5.87 2.37 23.21
C ASP A 201 7.28 2.41 22.59
N LEU A 202 7.57 3.44 21.82
CA LEU A 202 8.81 3.60 21.04
C LEU A 202 10.09 3.41 21.84
N ASP A 203 10.12 3.87 23.08
CA ASP A 203 11.28 3.85 23.97
C ASP A 203 11.15 2.80 25.08
N GLU A 204 10.08 2.04 25.09
CA GLU A 204 9.89 0.94 26.02
C GLU A 204 10.62 -0.31 25.55
N LYS A 205 11.19 -1.07 26.47
CA LYS A 205 11.93 -2.29 26.14
C LYS A 205 10.99 -3.47 25.96
N ASN A 206 11.17 -4.20 24.86
CA ASN A 206 10.66 -5.56 24.73
C ASN A 206 11.31 -6.44 25.80
N ARG A 207 10.51 -7.03 26.68
CA ARG A 207 11.00 -7.77 27.86
C ARG A 207 11.84 -9.00 27.49
N LYS A 208 11.59 -9.62 26.34
CA LYS A 208 12.33 -10.82 25.91
C LYS A 208 13.74 -10.49 25.42
N TYR A 209 13.88 -9.41 24.64
CA TYR A 209 15.13 -9.07 23.97
C TYR A 209 15.86 -7.87 24.60
N ASP A 210 15.24 -7.17 25.53
CA ASP A 210 15.78 -5.95 26.16
C ASP A 210 16.17 -4.85 25.16
N ILE A 211 15.43 -4.78 24.05
CA ILE A 211 15.61 -3.79 22.97
C ILE A 211 14.34 -2.95 22.79
N THR A 212 14.50 -1.74 22.28
CA THR A 212 13.38 -0.80 22.06
C THR A 212 12.91 -0.81 20.61
N PRO A 213 11.62 -0.50 20.33
CA PRO A 213 11.13 -0.21 18.98
C PRO A 213 11.99 0.80 18.22
N ARG A 214 12.49 1.83 18.90
CA ARG A 214 13.40 2.82 18.33
C ARG A 214 14.69 2.18 17.78
N SER A 215 15.29 1.26 18.49
CA SER A 215 16.51 0.59 18.04
C SER A 215 16.26 -0.26 16.80
N ILE A 216 15.13 -0.97 16.75
CA ILE A 216 14.72 -1.77 15.58
C ILE A 216 14.51 -0.85 14.37
N LEU A 217 13.77 0.25 14.55
CA LEU A 217 13.50 1.22 13.48
C LEU A 217 14.80 1.81 12.91
N LYS A 218 15.73 2.27 13.78
CA LYS A 218 17.02 2.83 13.34
C LYS A 218 17.85 1.84 12.55
N VAL A 219 18.00 0.64 13.07
CA VAL A 219 18.82 -0.42 12.45
C VAL A 219 18.27 -0.81 11.07
N LEU A 220 16.97 -1.03 10.94
CA LEU A 220 16.37 -1.40 9.65
C LEU A 220 16.37 -0.24 8.65
N THR A 221 16.16 0.99 9.11
CA THR A 221 16.29 2.18 8.24
C THR A 221 17.70 2.27 7.68
N LYS A 222 18.72 2.14 8.55
CA LYS A 222 20.14 2.14 8.14
C LYS A 222 20.46 1.02 7.16
N SER A 223 19.92 -0.20 7.39
CA SER A 223 20.13 -1.33 6.48
C SER A 223 19.63 -1.04 5.06
N LEU A 224 18.42 -0.48 4.91
CA LEU A 224 17.88 -0.21 3.57
C LEU A 224 18.64 0.90 2.84
N ILE A 225 19.16 1.89 3.56
CA ILE A 225 20.02 2.93 3.00
C ILE A 225 21.33 2.33 2.52
N ASP A 226 22.01 1.55 3.36
CA ASP A 226 23.29 0.92 3.02
C ASP A 226 23.15 -0.02 1.84
N LEU A 227 22.04 -0.75 1.76
CA LEU A 227 21.71 -1.64 0.64
C LEU A 227 21.21 -0.87 -0.59
N LYS A 228 21.00 0.44 -0.52
CA LYS A 228 20.41 1.25 -1.60
C LYS A 228 19.09 0.67 -2.12
N ALA A 229 18.25 0.18 -1.20
CA ALA A 229 17.01 -0.48 -1.53
C ALA A 229 16.07 0.43 -2.35
N PRO A 230 15.24 -0.11 -3.24
CA PRO A 230 14.39 0.70 -4.11
C PRO A 230 13.31 1.46 -3.33
N HIS A 231 12.79 0.88 -2.25
CA HIS A 231 11.77 1.47 -1.39
C HIS A 231 12.34 1.77 0.00
N PRO A 232 12.10 2.97 0.59
CA PRO A 232 12.50 3.26 1.95
C PRO A 232 11.77 2.36 2.95
N ILE A 233 12.22 2.37 4.19
CA ILE A 233 11.53 1.61 5.24
C ILE A 233 10.05 1.97 5.30
N HIS A 234 9.17 0.97 5.23
CA HIS A 234 7.72 1.12 5.23
C HIS A 234 7.16 0.87 6.63
N VAL A 235 6.67 1.91 7.31
CA VAL A 235 6.48 1.90 8.76
C VAL A 235 5.02 1.99 9.18
N HIS A 236 4.50 0.90 9.75
CA HIS A 236 3.37 0.88 10.66
C HIS A 236 3.93 1.02 12.08
N GLY A 237 3.73 2.18 12.68
CA GLY A 237 4.36 2.55 13.93
C GLY A 237 3.76 1.93 15.17
N CYS A 238 4.28 2.34 16.34
CA CYS A 238 3.73 1.97 17.64
C CYS A 238 2.39 2.67 17.92
N ASN A 239 1.58 2.10 18.81
CA ASN A 239 0.35 2.70 19.34
C ASN A 239 -0.72 3.01 18.28
N LEU A 240 -0.83 2.17 17.22
CA LEU A 240 -1.88 2.31 16.20
C LEU A 240 -3.26 2.40 16.86
N GLY A 241 -4.04 3.41 16.48
CA GLY A 241 -5.42 3.59 16.89
C GLY A 241 -5.61 4.06 18.36
N VAL A 242 -4.53 4.36 19.08
CA VAL A 242 -4.58 4.81 20.46
C VAL A 242 -4.70 6.34 20.52
N PRO A 243 -5.67 6.92 21.24
CA PRO A 243 -5.75 8.36 21.45
C PRO A 243 -4.43 8.94 22.01
N GLY A 244 -3.94 10.02 21.42
CA GLY A 244 -2.65 10.63 21.78
C GLY A 244 -1.43 10.07 21.01
N ASN A 245 -1.61 9.08 20.13
CA ASN A 245 -0.52 8.43 19.40
C ASN A 245 0.21 9.35 18.41
N VAL A 246 -0.36 10.48 18.03
CA VAL A 246 0.34 11.47 17.18
C VAL A 246 1.68 11.89 17.76
N LYS A 247 1.80 11.95 19.09
CA LYS A 247 3.07 12.27 19.77
C LYS A 247 4.12 11.17 19.58
N THR A 248 3.71 9.90 19.66
CA THR A 248 4.57 8.75 19.36
C THR A 248 5.01 8.76 17.89
N THR A 249 4.10 9.07 16.97
CA THR A 249 4.41 9.19 15.53
C THR A 249 5.44 10.29 15.27
N VAL A 250 5.31 11.45 15.91
CA VAL A 250 6.31 12.53 15.83
C VAL A 250 7.68 12.08 16.39
N LYS A 251 7.71 11.34 17.51
CA LYS A 251 8.94 10.74 18.04
C LYS A 251 9.57 9.75 17.05
N GLN A 252 8.78 8.95 16.33
CA GLN A 252 9.26 8.03 15.29
C GLN A 252 9.89 8.77 14.11
N ILE A 253 9.28 9.86 13.65
CA ILE A 253 9.88 10.74 12.61
C ILE A 253 11.23 11.27 13.08
N ASN A 254 11.35 11.69 14.34
CA ASN A 254 12.62 12.16 14.88
C ASN A 254 13.66 11.03 15.02
N ALA A 255 13.21 9.80 15.28
CA ALA A 255 14.10 8.66 15.51
C ALA A 255 14.90 8.25 14.26
N VAL A 256 14.42 8.55 13.06
CA VAL A 256 15.16 8.26 11.81
C VAL A 256 16.17 9.35 11.44
N GLU A 257 16.32 10.40 12.25
CA GLU A 257 17.41 11.39 12.15
C GLU A 257 17.62 11.96 10.75
N GLY A 258 16.52 12.32 10.06
CA GLY A 258 16.54 12.85 8.70
C GLY A 258 16.66 11.80 7.59
N GLN A 259 16.76 10.52 7.95
CA GLN A 259 16.81 9.45 6.96
C GLN A 259 15.43 9.20 6.32
N PRO A 260 15.37 8.67 5.08
CA PRO A 260 14.13 8.41 4.38
C PRO A 260 13.26 7.38 5.10
N MET A 261 11.97 7.70 5.23
CA MET A 261 10.97 6.80 5.80
C MET A 261 9.63 7.00 5.12
N HIS A 262 8.93 5.92 4.85
CA HIS A 262 7.53 5.92 4.43
C HIS A 262 6.63 5.53 5.59
N LEU A 263 5.81 6.47 6.06
CA LEU A 263 4.80 6.21 7.09
C LEU A 263 3.51 5.76 6.42
N THR A 264 3.05 4.56 6.74
CA THR A 264 1.84 4.01 6.13
C THR A 264 0.60 4.31 6.94
N HIS A 265 -0.57 4.34 6.27
CA HIS A 265 -1.90 4.54 6.84
C HIS A 265 -1.92 5.51 8.02
N ILE A 266 -1.31 6.70 7.78
CA ILE A 266 -1.05 7.70 8.83
C ILE A 266 -2.30 8.21 9.53
N GLN A 267 -3.48 8.01 8.95
CA GLN A 267 -4.75 8.34 9.59
C GLN A 267 -4.87 7.66 10.95
N TYR A 268 -4.48 6.38 11.08
CA TYR A 268 -4.52 5.64 12.35
C TYR A 268 -3.45 6.05 13.36
N HIS A 269 -2.48 6.86 12.95
CA HIS A 269 -1.37 7.38 13.75
C HIS A 269 -1.48 8.88 14.03
N SER A 270 -2.64 9.49 13.74
CA SER A 270 -2.87 10.94 13.82
C SER A 270 -3.91 11.33 14.86
N TYR A 271 -3.99 10.57 15.94
CA TYR A 271 -4.95 10.82 17.01
C TYR A 271 -4.31 11.60 18.15
N ASP A 272 -4.97 12.72 18.58
CA ASP A 272 -4.67 13.43 19.81
C ASP A 272 -5.68 13.00 20.90
N ASN A 273 -5.41 13.33 22.14
CA ASN A 273 -6.23 13.00 23.30
C ASN A 273 -6.79 14.26 23.99
N LYS A 274 -6.92 15.37 23.26
CA LYS A 274 -7.52 16.60 23.76
C LYS A 274 -9.05 16.54 23.71
N GLY A 275 -9.67 17.44 24.46
CA GLY A 275 -11.12 17.58 24.49
C GLY A 275 -11.79 16.66 25.51
N ASP A 276 -13.09 16.81 25.63
CA ASP A 276 -13.95 16.19 26.67
C ASP A 276 -14.08 14.66 26.55
N ARG A 277 -13.80 14.09 25.37
CA ARG A 277 -13.86 12.65 25.10
C ARG A 277 -12.49 11.99 24.98
N ASN A 278 -11.41 12.69 25.34
CA ASN A 278 -10.05 12.21 25.21
C ASN A 278 -9.70 11.66 23.81
N PHE A 279 -10.37 12.16 22.77
CA PHE A 279 -10.13 11.78 21.38
C PHE A 279 -10.38 12.98 20.46
N SER A 280 -9.35 13.41 19.73
CA SER A 280 -9.38 14.56 18.84
C SER A 280 -8.41 14.39 17.67
N SER A 281 -8.51 15.26 16.66
CA SER A 281 -7.59 15.25 15.53
C SER A 281 -6.19 15.72 15.92
N GLY A 282 -5.20 14.92 15.59
CA GLY A 282 -3.79 15.26 15.60
C GLY A 282 -3.21 15.60 14.21
N ALA A 283 -4.08 15.70 13.19
CA ALA A 283 -3.66 15.87 11.79
C ALA A 283 -2.82 17.13 11.57
N ASN A 284 -3.16 18.25 12.21
CA ASN A 284 -2.38 19.50 12.12
C ASN A 284 -0.92 19.28 12.58
N LEU A 285 -0.74 18.65 13.75
CA LEU A 285 0.59 18.41 14.32
C LEU A 285 1.43 17.49 13.41
N LEU A 286 0.82 16.40 12.92
CA LEU A 286 1.52 15.47 12.06
C LEU A 286 1.83 16.07 10.68
N ALA A 287 0.87 16.75 10.06
CA ALA A 287 1.05 17.41 8.78
C ALA A 287 2.14 18.49 8.84
N GLU A 288 2.16 19.31 9.90
CA GLU A 288 3.23 20.29 10.12
C GLU A 288 4.60 19.60 10.22
N LYS A 289 4.67 18.49 10.97
CA LYS A 289 5.90 17.71 11.10
C LYS A 289 6.37 17.14 9.77
N ILE A 290 5.46 16.54 8.99
CA ILE A 290 5.77 16.01 7.65
C ILE A 290 6.19 17.14 6.70
N ASN A 291 5.47 18.27 6.71
CA ASN A 291 5.82 19.42 5.85
C ASN A 291 7.24 19.94 6.09
N LYS A 292 7.72 19.90 7.33
CA LYS A 292 9.09 20.31 7.72
C LYS A 292 10.15 19.26 7.37
N ASN A 293 9.82 17.98 7.30
CA ASN A 293 10.78 16.88 7.11
C ASN A 293 10.63 16.28 5.70
N LYS A 294 11.45 16.75 4.76
CA LYS A 294 11.38 16.34 3.33
C LYS A 294 11.68 14.86 3.07
N ASN A 295 12.34 14.20 4.00
CA ASN A 295 12.68 12.77 3.96
C ASN A 295 11.49 11.84 4.27
N ILE A 296 10.34 12.38 4.67
CA ILE A 296 9.14 11.60 5.04
C ILE A 296 8.15 11.62 3.89
N THR A 297 7.75 10.43 3.45
CA THR A 297 6.57 10.19 2.62
C THR A 297 5.53 9.40 3.39
N CYS A 298 4.28 9.40 2.94
CA CYS A 298 3.22 8.68 3.64
C CYS A 298 2.08 8.27 2.69
N ASP A 299 1.34 7.26 3.09
CA ASP A 299 0.00 6.97 2.58
C ASP A 299 -1.04 7.12 3.71
N VAL A 300 -2.28 7.40 3.35
CA VAL A 300 -3.26 7.84 4.35
C VAL A 300 -3.98 6.68 5.03
N GLY A 301 -4.34 5.62 4.30
CA GLY A 301 -5.20 4.57 4.85
C GLY A 301 -6.60 5.09 5.17
N GLN A 302 -7.21 5.85 4.24
CA GLN A 302 -8.47 6.56 4.45
C GLN A 302 -9.61 5.64 4.86
N ILE A 303 -10.24 5.93 5.97
CA ILE A 303 -11.50 5.31 6.39
C ILE A 303 -12.65 5.84 5.53
N MET A 304 -13.49 4.91 5.04
CA MET A 304 -14.78 5.22 4.43
C MET A 304 -15.88 4.47 5.18
N PHE A 305 -17.08 5.05 5.24
CA PHE A 305 -18.18 4.44 5.98
C PHE A 305 -18.71 3.19 5.29
N GLY A 306 -19.03 2.19 6.08
CA GLY A 306 -19.55 0.89 5.65
C GLY A 306 -18.84 -0.30 6.29
N GLN A 307 -19.30 -1.50 5.94
CA GLN A 307 -18.74 -2.77 6.39
C GLN A 307 -17.35 -2.98 5.79
N THR A 308 -16.42 -3.39 6.63
CA THR A 308 -15.07 -3.83 6.24
C THR A 308 -14.56 -4.89 7.21
N VAL A 309 -13.29 -5.22 7.11
CA VAL A 309 -12.57 -6.08 8.04
C VAL A 309 -11.18 -5.51 8.27
N THR A 310 -10.78 -5.41 9.52
CA THR A 310 -9.41 -5.04 9.83
C THR A 310 -8.56 -6.32 9.90
N ALA A 311 -7.49 -6.36 9.13
CA ALA A 311 -6.56 -7.48 9.06
C ALA A 311 -5.12 -6.95 9.18
N SER A 312 -4.47 -7.21 10.31
CA SER A 312 -3.16 -6.62 10.58
C SER A 312 -2.21 -7.62 11.23
N ALA A 313 -0.93 -7.49 10.92
CA ALA A 313 0.13 -8.13 11.67
C ALA A 313 0.42 -7.43 13.03
N ASP A 314 -0.26 -6.33 13.35
CA ASP A 314 -0.26 -5.75 14.69
C ASP A 314 -1.23 -6.49 15.62
N THR A 315 -0.78 -7.63 16.11
CA THR A 315 -1.56 -8.50 17.00
C THR A 315 -2.02 -7.77 18.27
N MET A 316 -1.18 -6.88 18.83
CA MET A 316 -1.54 -6.10 20.01
C MET A 316 -2.75 -5.20 19.79
N SER A 317 -2.74 -4.46 18.68
CA SER A 317 -3.83 -3.54 18.34
C SER A 317 -5.11 -4.31 18.03
N GLN A 318 -5.03 -5.37 17.25
CA GLN A 318 -6.20 -6.19 16.89
C GLN A 318 -6.80 -6.91 18.10
N TYR A 319 -5.96 -7.43 19.00
CA TYR A 319 -6.44 -8.01 20.26
C TYR A 319 -7.17 -6.97 21.11
N ARG A 320 -6.67 -5.75 21.21
CA ARG A 320 -7.32 -4.66 21.93
C ARG A 320 -8.67 -4.30 21.32
N ASN A 321 -8.80 -4.34 20.00
CA ASN A 321 -9.98 -3.89 19.27
C ASN A 321 -11.05 -4.96 19.04
N HIS A 322 -10.83 -6.23 19.46
CA HIS A 322 -11.78 -7.31 19.22
C HIS A 322 -13.19 -7.06 19.81
N HIS A 323 -13.29 -6.28 20.88
CA HIS A 323 -14.56 -5.90 21.49
C HIS A 323 -15.50 -5.12 20.53
N PHE A 324 -14.92 -4.44 19.54
CA PHE A 324 -15.65 -3.64 18.54
C PHE A 324 -16.00 -4.44 17.28
N ALA A 325 -15.76 -5.75 17.27
CA ALA A 325 -16.09 -6.59 16.12
C ALA A 325 -17.56 -6.51 15.73
N HIS A 326 -17.82 -6.33 14.42
CA HIS A 326 -19.16 -6.32 13.82
C HIS A 326 -19.12 -6.98 12.43
N PRO A 327 -19.75 -8.15 12.25
CA PRO A 327 -20.45 -8.97 13.28
C PRO A 327 -19.52 -9.43 14.41
N LYS A 328 -20.09 -9.91 15.53
CA LYS A 328 -19.41 -10.29 16.76
C LYS A 328 -18.60 -11.59 16.63
N LYS A 329 -17.61 -11.59 15.78
CA LYS A 329 -16.63 -12.66 15.56
C LYS A 329 -15.28 -12.06 15.22
N TRP A 330 -14.20 -12.72 15.63
CA TRP A 330 -12.83 -12.25 15.40
C TRP A 330 -11.87 -13.42 15.58
N ILE A 331 -10.63 -13.23 15.12
CA ILE A 331 -9.56 -14.20 15.30
C ILE A 331 -8.24 -13.48 15.60
N CYS A 332 -7.44 -14.05 16.47
CA CYS A 332 -6.04 -13.73 16.64
C CYS A 332 -5.27 -15.01 16.31
N ALA A 333 -4.57 -15.00 15.19
CA ALA A 333 -3.86 -16.18 14.72
C ALA A 333 -2.57 -16.44 15.49
N ASP A 334 -2.02 -17.63 15.28
CA ASP A 334 -0.76 -18.09 15.86
C ASP A 334 0.38 -17.09 15.69
N ILE A 335 1.12 -16.85 16.77
CA ILE A 335 2.23 -15.91 16.88
C ILE A 335 3.60 -16.60 17.03
N GLU A 336 3.64 -17.94 16.97
CA GLU A 336 4.84 -18.71 17.30
C GLU A 336 6.01 -18.44 16.35
N CYS A 337 5.75 -18.30 15.08
CA CYS A 337 6.78 -18.04 14.07
C CYS A 337 6.80 -16.58 13.60
N GLU A 338 6.56 -15.63 14.50
CA GLU A 338 6.42 -14.18 14.20
C GLU A 338 5.36 -13.92 13.11
N ALA A 339 4.45 -14.87 12.91
CA ALA A 339 3.39 -14.83 11.91
C ALA A 339 2.06 -14.31 12.46
N GLY A 340 2.06 -13.82 13.70
CA GLY A 340 0.87 -13.38 14.39
C GLY A 340 0.09 -12.32 13.60
N CYS A 341 -1.23 -12.48 13.57
CA CYS A 341 -2.14 -11.49 13.03
C CYS A 341 -3.45 -11.48 13.79
N GLY A 342 -4.12 -10.33 13.76
CA GLY A 342 -5.48 -10.19 14.27
C GLY A 342 -6.42 -9.77 13.14
N ILE A 343 -7.63 -10.34 13.14
CA ILE A 343 -8.67 -10.08 12.16
C ILE A 343 -9.97 -9.76 12.89
N VAL A 344 -10.50 -8.58 12.62
CA VAL A 344 -11.69 -8.04 13.29
C VAL A 344 -12.60 -7.44 12.22
N PRO A 345 -13.73 -8.08 11.87
CA PRO A 345 -14.77 -7.44 11.07
C PRO A 345 -15.23 -6.15 11.74
N PHE A 346 -15.42 -5.12 10.96
CA PHE A 346 -15.75 -3.78 11.49
C PHE A 346 -16.69 -3.04 10.56
N GLU A 347 -17.59 -2.23 11.12
CA GLU A 347 -18.45 -1.35 10.35
C GLU A 347 -18.21 0.10 10.77
N TYR A 348 -17.68 0.91 9.86
CA TYR A 348 -17.53 2.34 10.08
C TYR A 348 -18.86 3.06 9.85
N GLN A 349 -19.35 3.75 10.89
CA GLN A 349 -20.65 4.41 10.90
C GLN A 349 -20.52 5.93 10.97
N ASP A 350 -21.23 6.63 10.08
CA ASP A 350 -21.18 8.09 9.97
C ASP A 350 -21.76 8.85 11.18
N LYS A 351 -22.60 8.19 11.99
CA LYS A 351 -23.16 8.75 13.23
C LYS A 351 -22.33 8.42 14.47
N ASN A 352 -21.39 7.49 14.37
CA ASN A 352 -20.47 7.18 15.46
C ASN A 352 -19.41 8.29 15.59
N PHE A 353 -19.21 8.81 16.79
CA PHE A 353 -18.25 9.88 17.04
C PHE A 353 -16.84 9.54 16.61
N VAL A 354 -16.34 8.36 17.02
CA VAL A 354 -14.97 7.93 16.73
C VAL A 354 -14.78 7.74 15.23
N ASN A 355 -15.69 7.00 14.57
CA ASN A 355 -15.57 6.74 13.14
C ASN A 355 -15.67 8.00 12.28
N SER A 356 -16.57 8.92 12.67
CA SER A 356 -16.71 10.22 12.02
C SER A 356 -15.44 11.05 12.10
N LEU A 357 -14.82 11.09 13.29
CA LEU A 357 -13.58 11.84 13.49
C LEU A 357 -12.40 11.18 12.75
N GLN A 358 -12.32 9.85 12.76
CA GLN A 358 -11.34 9.10 12.00
C GLN A 358 -11.43 9.39 10.49
N TRP A 359 -12.66 9.39 9.94
CA TRP A 359 -12.90 9.76 8.55
C TRP A 359 -12.42 11.18 8.23
N ALA A 360 -12.72 12.13 9.11
CA ALA A 360 -12.31 13.52 8.95
C ALA A 360 -10.79 13.69 9.02
N ILE A 361 -10.11 13.03 9.97
CA ILE A 361 -8.65 13.07 10.15
C ILE A 361 -7.91 12.66 8.87
N GLY A 362 -8.34 11.61 8.19
CA GLY A 362 -7.70 11.19 6.95
C GLY A 362 -7.79 12.25 5.85
N LEU A 363 -8.96 12.88 5.68
CA LEU A 363 -9.14 13.99 4.74
C LEU A 363 -8.35 15.24 5.14
N GLU A 364 -8.27 15.55 6.43
CA GLU A 364 -7.44 16.64 6.94
C GLU A 364 -5.95 16.44 6.56
N LEU A 365 -5.44 15.23 6.71
CA LEU A 365 -4.05 14.91 6.34
C LEU A 365 -3.78 15.16 4.86
N PHE A 366 -4.68 14.72 3.96
CA PHE A 366 -4.56 15.04 2.53
C PHE A 366 -4.50 16.55 2.29
N LEU A 367 -5.35 17.31 2.96
CA LEU A 367 -5.49 18.74 2.70
C LEU A 367 -4.38 19.57 3.36
N LEU A 368 -3.83 19.14 4.49
CA LEU A 368 -2.82 19.85 5.28
C LEU A 368 -1.37 19.53 4.84
N ILE A 369 -1.11 18.35 4.31
CA ILE A 369 0.21 18.04 3.73
C ILE A 369 0.32 18.73 2.37
N LYS A 370 1.22 19.71 2.28
CA LYS A 370 1.27 20.66 1.16
C LYS A 370 1.77 20.05 -0.13
N ASP A 371 2.79 19.19 -0.04
CA ASP A 371 3.45 18.58 -1.19
C ASP A 371 2.77 17.27 -1.59
N PRO A 372 2.06 17.21 -2.75
CA PRO A 372 1.37 16.00 -3.20
C PRO A 372 2.32 14.83 -3.52
N TRP A 373 3.62 15.10 -3.72
CA TRP A 373 4.62 14.04 -3.94
C TRP A 373 4.97 13.25 -2.68
N ARG A 374 4.47 13.65 -1.53
CA ARG A 374 4.79 13.03 -0.24
C ARG A 374 3.61 12.39 0.47
N ILE A 375 2.43 12.40 -0.15
CA ILE A 375 1.23 11.77 0.39
C ILE A 375 0.52 10.97 -0.70
N TYR A 376 0.14 9.73 -0.42
CA TYR A 376 -0.46 8.85 -1.42
C TYR A 376 -1.85 8.38 -1.00
N LEU A 377 -2.68 8.16 -2.03
CA LEU A 377 -4.06 7.74 -1.86
C LEU A 377 -4.10 6.24 -1.64
N THR A 378 -4.48 5.83 -0.43
CA THR A 378 -4.80 4.45 -0.06
C THR A 378 -5.98 4.42 0.90
N THR A 379 -6.61 3.27 1.04
CA THR A 379 -7.56 2.96 2.11
C THR A 379 -7.00 1.91 3.07
N ASP A 380 -5.73 1.53 2.89
CA ASP A 380 -5.16 0.38 3.62
C ASP A 380 -6.08 -0.84 3.46
N HIS A 381 -6.53 -1.08 2.21
CA HIS A 381 -7.52 -2.11 1.92
C HIS A 381 -7.18 -3.43 2.62
N PRO A 382 -8.10 -4.05 3.36
CA PRO A 382 -9.48 -3.63 3.61
C PRO A 382 -9.67 -2.79 4.89
N ASN A 383 -8.60 -2.45 5.63
CA ASN A 383 -8.66 -1.91 6.99
C ASN A 383 -9.49 -0.61 7.10
N GLY A 384 -9.25 0.38 6.27
CA GLY A 384 -10.01 1.63 6.25
C GLY A 384 -11.25 1.55 5.37
N ALA A 385 -11.14 0.89 4.24
CA ALA A 385 -12.23 0.59 3.32
C ALA A 385 -11.75 -0.33 2.19
N ALA A 386 -12.68 -0.87 1.41
CA ALA A 386 -12.36 -1.50 0.13
C ALA A 386 -11.76 -0.46 -0.84
N PHE A 387 -10.74 -0.85 -1.63
CA PHE A 387 -10.14 0.02 -2.65
C PHE A 387 -11.14 0.49 -3.72
N THR A 388 -12.27 -0.18 -3.85
CA THR A 388 -13.37 0.26 -4.73
C THR A 388 -13.98 1.61 -4.30
N ALA A 389 -13.65 2.13 -3.12
CA ALA A 389 -14.02 3.45 -2.65
C ALA A 389 -13.12 4.59 -3.19
N TYR A 390 -12.05 4.29 -3.93
CA TYR A 390 -11.12 5.31 -4.47
C TYR A 390 -11.79 6.38 -5.32
N PRO A 391 -12.76 6.10 -6.21
CA PRO A 391 -13.45 7.14 -6.96
C PRO A 391 -14.15 8.16 -6.07
N LYS A 392 -14.87 7.70 -5.03
CA LYS A 392 -15.52 8.59 -4.05
C LYS A 392 -14.48 9.38 -3.24
N LEU A 393 -13.37 8.76 -2.85
CA LEU A 393 -12.29 9.45 -2.15
C LEU A 393 -11.66 10.54 -3.03
N ILE A 394 -11.42 10.27 -4.32
CA ILE A 394 -10.94 11.28 -5.27
C ILE A 394 -11.92 12.44 -5.37
N LYS A 395 -13.23 12.20 -5.46
CA LYS A 395 -14.25 13.25 -5.46
C LYS A 395 -14.21 14.09 -4.19
N LEU A 396 -14.06 13.47 -3.00
CA LEU A 396 -13.90 14.19 -1.73
C LEU A 396 -12.67 15.11 -1.73
N LEU A 397 -11.61 14.75 -2.44
CA LEU A 397 -10.41 15.57 -2.54
C LEU A 397 -10.54 16.69 -3.58
N MET A 398 -11.28 16.49 -4.67
CA MET A 398 -11.38 17.41 -5.81
C MET A 398 -12.58 18.35 -5.74
N ASP A 399 -13.60 18.06 -4.92
CA ASP A 399 -14.86 18.83 -4.79
C ASP A 399 -15.10 19.18 -3.33
N SER A 400 -14.76 20.41 -2.97
CA SER A 400 -14.94 20.92 -1.60
C SER A 400 -16.41 21.05 -1.22
N SER A 401 -17.27 21.34 -2.17
CA SER A 401 -18.72 21.44 -1.93
C SER A 401 -19.31 20.07 -1.61
N PHE A 402 -18.92 19.03 -2.36
CA PHE A 402 -19.31 17.65 -2.06
C PHE A 402 -18.76 17.22 -0.69
N ARG A 403 -17.47 17.45 -0.44
CA ARG A 403 -16.83 17.14 0.85
C ARG A 403 -17.55 17.79 2.04
N ASN A 404 -17.93 19.06 1.90
CA ASN A 404 -18.65 19.78 2.96
C ASN A 404 -20.05 19.19 3.21
N ARG A 405 -20.79 18.85 2.15
CA ARG A 405 -22.09 18.15 2.30
C ARG A 405 -21.95 16.80 3.01
N GLU A 406 -20.91 16.02 2.71
CA GLU A 406 -20.64 14.75 3.41
C GLU A 406 -20.22 15.01 4.88
N PHE A 407 -19.41 16.05 5.14
CA PHE A 407 -19.01 16.45 6.48
C PHE A 407 -20.19 16.91 7.36
N GLU A 408 -21.19 17.58 6.80
CA GLU A 408 -22.38 17.96 7.52
C GLU A 408 -23.24 16.77 7.98
N LYS A 409 -23.12 15.62 7.32
CA LYS A 409 -23.87 14.40 7.66
C LYS A 409 -23.28 13.62 8.84
N ILE A 410 -21.99 13.77 9.13
CA ILE A 410 -21.33 12.98 10.18
C ILE A 410 -21.75 13.44 11.59
N ASN A 411 -21.28 12.73 12.60
CA ASN A 411 -21.54 13.04 14.01
C ASN A 411 -21.19 14.51 14.34
N LYS A 412 -22.13 15.25 14.93
CA LYS A 412 -21.98 16.70 15.24
C LYS A 412 -20.84 17.01 16.21
N HIS A 413 -20.56 16.09 17.14
CA HIS A 413 -19.45 16.28 18.07
C HIS A 413 -18.11 16.08 17.35
N ALA A 414 -18.02 15.13 16.40
CA ALA A 414 -16.85 14.96 15.57
C ALA A 414 -16.56 16.18 14.69
N GLN A 415 -17.60 16.82 14.13
CA GLN A 415 -17.46 18.08 13.38
C GLN A 415 -16.78 19.17 14.21
N LYS A 416 -17.14 19.30 15.50
CA LYS A 416 -16.54 20.30 16.41
C LYS A 416 -15.08 20.02 16.77
N ASN A 417 -14.65 18.75 16.70
CA ASN A 417 -13.30 18.31 17.04
C ASN A 417 -12.40 18.09 15.80
N SER A 418 -12.83 18.59 14.65
CA SER A 418 -12.17 18.49 13.34
C SER A 418 -12.02 19.88 12.71
N VAL A 419 -10.93 20.09 11.98
CA VAL A 419 -10.72 21.32 11.20
C VAL A 419 -11.18 21.17 9.75
N LEU A 420 -11.65 19.99 9.33
CA LEU A 420 -11.99 19.66 7.94
C LEU A 420 -12.94 20.67 7.31
N GLY A 421 -13.99 21.11 8.04
CA GLY A 421 -14.98 22.08 7.54
C GLY A 421 -14.41 23.46 7.18
N SER A 422 -13.22 23.80 7.68
CA SER A 422 -12.54 25.07 7.36
C SER A 422 -11.57 24.94 6.18
N LEU A 423 -11.22 23.70 5.75
CA LEU A 423 -10.22 23.43 4.73
C LEU A 423 -10.83 23.53 3.33
N LYS A 424 -10.36 24.51 2.54
CA LYS A 424 -10.89 24.82 1.21
C LYS A 424 -10.05 24.27 0.04
N ARG A 425 -8.89 23.64 0.34
CA ARG A 425 -8.03 23.08 -0.69
C ARG A 425 -8.77 22.03 -1.52
N GLU A 426 -8.58 22.08 -2.82
CA GLU A 426 -8.98 21.05 -3.77
C GLU A 426 -7.76 20.53 -4.53
N TYR A 427 -7.79 19.26 -4.86
CA TYR A 427 -6.78 18.65 -5.72
C TYR A 427 -7.19 18.77 -7.18
N SER A 428 -6.22 19.09 -8.02
CA SER A 428 -6.39 19.06 -9.47
C SER A 428 -6.22 17.65 -10.03
N LEU A 429 -6.60 17.43 -11.30
CA LEU A 429 -6.29 16.16 -11.99
C LEU A 429 -4.79 15.85 -12.03
N TYR A 430 -3.96 16.89 -12.06
CA TYR A 430 -2.50 16.74 -12.00
C TYR A 430 -2.05 16.24 -10.63
N ASP A 431 -2.60 16.77 -9.56
CA ASP A 431 -2.32 16.28 -8.21
C ASP A 431 -2.81 14.84 -8.01
N ILE A 432 -3.99 14.50 -8.52
CA ILE A 432 -4.50 13.12 -8.48
C ILE A 432 -3.55 12.17 -9.24
N ALA A 433 -3.00 12.61 -10.37
CA ALA A 433 -2.00 11.81 -11.09
C ALA A 433 -0.70 11.64 -10.27
N ILE A 434 -0.34 12.60 -9.40
CA ILE A 434 0.77 12.43 -8.46
C ILE A 434 0.40 11.42 -7.37
N LEU A 435 -0.71 11.61 -6.66
CA LEU A 435 -1.11 10.81 -5.49
C LEU A 435 -1.29 9.32 -5.80
N THR A 436 -1.68 9.00 -7.03
CA THR A 436 -2.15 7.66 -7.41
C THR A 436 -1.29 6.98 -8.47
N ARG A 437 -0.27 7.62 -9.03
CA ARG A 437 0.58 7.08 -10.10
C ARG A 437 2.04 7.46 -9.91
N ALA A 438 2.36 8.74 -10.18
CA ALA A 438 3.74 9.24 -10.23
C ALA A 438 4.45 9.17 -8.87
N GLY A 439 3.80 9.58 -7.80
CA GLY A 439 4.33 9.55 -6.43
C GLY A 439 4.59 8.12 -5.94
N PRO A 440 3.60 7.21 -6.00
CA PRO A 440 3.80 5.78 -5.69
C PRO A 440 4.95 5.15 -6.48
N ALA A 441 5.01 5.35 -7.81
CA ALA A 441 6.12 4.83 -8.61
C ALA A 441 7.48 5.34 -8.12
N LYS A 442 7.58 6.64 -7.87
CA LYS A 442 8.82 7.28 -7.41
C LYS A 442 9.29 6.74 -6.06
N VAL A 443 8.40 6.62 -5.08
CA VAL A 443 8.79 6.14 -3.74
C VAL A 443 9.16 4.65 -3.75
N LEU A 444 8.57 3.87 -4.67
CA LEU A 444 8.91 2.45 -4.87
C LEU A 444 10.19 2.24 -5.69
N GLY A 445 10.81 3.30 -6.21
CA GLY A 445 11.98 3.19 -7.09
C GLY A 445 11.67 2.56 -8.46
N LEU A 446 10.41 2.64 -8.93
CA LEU A 446 9.95 2.05 -10.18
C LEU A 446 9.98 3.10 -11.30
N ASN A 447 11.05 3.08 -12.10
CA ASN A 447 11.31 4.13 -13.09
C ASN A 447 10.63 3.90 -14.45
N ASN A 448 9.98 2.77 -14.65
CA ASN A 448 9.36 2.38 -15.92
C ASN A 448 7.83 2.34 -15.89
N ILE A 449 7.20 2.72 -14.79
CA ILE A 449 5.75 2.84 -14.62
C ILE A 449 5.40 4.16 -13.91
N GLY A 450 4.12 4.50 -13.84
CA GLY A 450 3.64 5.72 -13.18
C GLY A 450 3.82 7.00 -14.00
N HIS A 451 4.32 6.89 -15.23
CA HIS A 451 4.46 7.99 -16.18
C HIS A 451 4.25 7.54 -17.64
N LEU A 452 4.17 8.52 -18.55
CA LEU A 452 3.89 8.34 -19.98
C LEU A 452 5.06 8.78 -20.87
N GLY A 453 6.26 8.93 -20.33
CA GLY A 453 7.47 9.27 -21.06
C GLY A 453 8.01 8.12 -21.89
N CYS A 454 8.90 8.44 -22.83
CA CYS A 454 9.58 7.45 -23.67
C CYS A 454 10.30 6.39 -22.81
N GLY A 455 10.15 5.14 -23.18
CA GLY A 455 10.72 3.97 -22.47
C GLY A 455 9.82 3.41 -21.37
N ALA A 456 8.82 4.14 -20.88
CA ALA A 456 7.87 3.64 -19.90
C ALA A 456 7.03 2.47 -20.47
N LYS A 457 6.60 1.57 -19.61
CA LYS A 457 5.59 0.56 -19.96
C LYS A 457 4.29 1.26 -20.38
N ALA A 458 3.66 0.78 -21.44
CA ALA A 458 2.39 1.32 -21.90
C ALA A 458 1.22 0.88 -21.01
N ASN A 459 1.31 1.22 -19.71
CA ASN A 459 0.27 1.06 -18.71
C ASN A 459 -0.50 2.38 -18.60
N ILE A 460 -1.70 2.45 -19.19
CA ILE A 460 -2.41 3.71 -19.42
C ILE A 460 -3.86 3.58 -19.00
N ALA A 461 -4.37 4.58 -18.29
CA ALA A 461 -5.79 4.73 -18.00
C ALA A 461 -6.35 5.94 -18.78
N VAL A 462 -7.42 5.70 -19.51
CA VAL A 462 -8.13 6.70 -20.32
C VAL A 462 -9.50 6.93 -19.70
N TYR A 463 -9.84 8.19 -19.44
CA TYR A 463 -11.12 8.55 -18.81
C TYR A 463 -11.94 9.44 -19.74
N ASN A 464 -13.28 9.32 -19.66
CA ASN A 464 -14.17 10.36 -20.15
C ASN A 464 -14.06 11.56 -19.21
N GLU A 465 -13.86 12.76 -19.76
CA GLU A 465 -13.96 13.96 -18.93
C GLU A 465 -15.37 14.10 -18.39
N ASN A 466 -15.52 14.22 -17.06
CA ASN A 466 -16.79 14.34 -16.38
C ASN A 466 -16.65 15.30 -15.20
N GLU A 467 -17.68 16.12 -14.96
CA GLU A 467 -17.74 16.99 -13.79
C GLU A 467 -17.84 16.15 -12.51
N ASP A 468 -18.64 15.08 -12.53
CA ASP A 468 -18.64 14.10 -11.45
C ASP A 468 -17.36 13.26 -11.47
N LYS A 469 -16.44 13.58 -10.55
CA LYS A 469 -15.14 12.92 -10.46
C LYS A 469 -15.25 11.47 -9.95
N GLU A 470 -16.28 11.13 -9.18
CA GLU A 470 -16.55 9.75 -8.77
C GLU A 470 -16.88 8.90 -10.01
N GLU A 471 -17.84 9.32 -10.80
CA GLU A 471 -18.21 8.60 -12.03
C GLU A 471 -17.06 8.52 -13.03
N MET A 472 -16.29 9.61 -13.18
CA MET A 472 -15.13 9.65 -14.05
C MET A 472 -14.11 8.56 -13.72
N PHE A 473 -13.73 8.42 -12.44
CA PHE A 473 -12.70 7.47 -12.00
C PHE A 473 -13.22 6.06 -11.76
N GLU A 474 -14.54 5.89 -11.52
CA GLU A 474 -15.17 4.57 -11.42
C GLU A 474 -15.21 3.83 -12.74
N LYS A 475 -15.36 4.56 -13.86
CA LYS A 475 -15.62 4.00 -15.19
C LYS A 475 -14.63 4.47 -16.24
N PRO A 476 -13.35 4.05 -16.19
CA PRO A 476 -12.39 4.36 -17.25
C PRO A 476 -12.94 3.95 -18.61
N TYR A 477 -12.78 4.81 -19.61
CA TYR A 477 -13.14 4.51 -21.00
C TYR A 477 -12.30 3.36 -21.56
N MET A 478 -10.99 3.37 -21.27
CA MET A 478 -10.07 2.33 -21.71
C MET A 478 -8.93 2.17 -20.69
N VAL A 479 -8.45 0.94 -20.52
CA VAL A 479 -7.23 0.66 -19.75
C VAL A 479 -6.29 -0.19 -20.59
N PHE A 480 -5.06 0.24 -20.70
CA PHE A 480 -3.98 -0.49 -21.34
C PHE A 480 -3.05 -1.07 -20.27
N LYS A 481 -2.64 -2.32 -20.49
CA LYS A 481 -1.59 -2.99 -19.74
C LYS A 481 -0.55 -3.51 -20.72
N ASP A 482 0.70 -3.04 -20.57
CA ASP A 482 1.80 -3.36 -21.48
C ASP A 482 1.43 -3.17 -22.98
N GLY A 483 0.70 -2.10 -23.28
CA GLY A 483 0.26 -1.74 -24.62
C GLY A 483 -0.98 -2.44 -25.14
N GLU A 484 -1.50 -3.44 -24.44
CA GLU A 484 -2.71 -4.18 -24.77
C GLU A 484 -3.93 -3.58 -24.08
N ILE A 485 -5.06 -3.48 -24.78
CA ILE A 485 -6.31 -3.03 -24.18
C ILE A 485 -6.90 -4.16 -23.34
N ILE A 486 -6.90 -4.00 -22.03
CA ILE A 486 -7.46 -4.98 -21.08
C ILE A 486 -8.88 -4.63 -20.67
N VAL A 487 -9.26 -3.34 -20.66
CA VAL A 487 -10.63 -2.86 -20.37
C VAL A 487 -11.06 -1.86 -21.43
N LYS A 488 -12.30 -1.92 -21.86
CA LYS A 488 -12.95 -0.91 -22.71
C LYS A 488 -14.43 -0.79 -22.33
N ASN A 489 -14.89 0.43 -22.03
CA ASN A 489 -16.27 0.70 -21.61
C ASN A 489 -16.72 -0.23 -20.45
N GLY A 490 -15.90 -0.41 -19.43
CA GLY A 490 -16.16 -1.26 -18.27
C GLY A 490 -16.11 -2.78 -18.52
N LYS A 491 -15.89 -3.21 -19.78
CA LYS A 491 -15.82 -4.64 -20.15
C LYS A 491 -14.37 -5.09 -20.32
N ILE A 492 -14.05 -6.25 -19.75
CA ILE A 492 -12.74 -6.90 -19.96
C ILE A 492 -12.64 -7.33 -21.44
N GLN A 493 -11.52 -7.00 -22.06
CA GLN A 493 -11.25 -7.33 -23.47
C GLN A 493 -10.31 -8.53 -23.60
N LYS A 494 -9.28 -8.58 -22.78
CA LYS A 494 -8.24 -9.61 -22.81
C LYS A 494 -7.78 -9.88 -21.38
N VAL A 495 -7.61 -11.14 -21.02
CA VAL A 495 -6.97 -11.52 -19.76
C VAL A 495 -5.45 -11.34 -19.92
N PHE A 496 -4.83 -10.80 -18.90
CA PHE A 496 -3.40 -10.49 -18.86
C PHE A 496 -2.83 -10.84 -17.49
N ASN A 497 -1.63 -11.41 -17.43
CA ASN A 497 -0.93 -11.64 -16.18
C ASN A 497 0.12 -10.53 -15.99
N GLY A 498 0.06 -9.84 -14.85
CA GLY A 498 1.07 -8.85 -14.49
C GLY A 498 2.33 -9.50 -13.95
N LYS A 499 3.41 -8.71 -13.91
CA LYS A 499 4.72 -9.12 -13.39
C LYS A 499 4.82 -8.98 -11.89
N PHE A 500 5.78 -9.69 -11.30
CA PHE A 500 6.09 -9.60 -9.88
C PHE A 500 7.42 -8.87 -9.68
N TYR A 501 7.40 -7.74 -8.96
CA TYR A 501 8.57 -6.91 -8.68
C TYR A 501 9.33 -7.42 -7.46
N ILE A 502 10.64 -7.62 -7.61
CA ILE A 502 11.55 -8.17 -6.59
C ILE A 502 12.77 -7.25 -6.45
N ALA A 503 13.19 -6.95 -5.23
CA ALA A 503 14.45 -6.24 -5.01
C ALA A 503 15.64 -7.17 -5.28
N GLU A 504 16.60 -6.70 -6.07
CA GLU A 504 17.83 -7.39 -6.35
C GLU A 504 18.92 -6.94 -5.37
N THR A 505 19.13 -7.73 -4.30
CA THR A 505 20.09 -7.43 -3.23
C THR A 505 21.29 -8.36 -3.29
N GLU A 506 22.41 -7.91 -2.71
CA GLU A 506 23.60 -8.73 -2.52
C GLU A 506 23.94 -8.82 -1.03
N TYR A 507 24.50 -9.95 -0.58
CA TYR A 507 24.94 -10.18 0.80
C TYR A 507 26.14 -11.12 0.87
N ASP A 508 26.89 -11.05 1.98
CA ASP A 508 27.96 -12.00 2.27
C ASP A 508 27.37 -13.36 2.65
N LYS A 509 27.62 -14.37 1.82
CA LYS A 509 27.11 -15.75 2.02
C LYS A 509 27.55 -16.39 3.33
N ASN A 510 28.56 -15.87 4.01
CA ASN A 510 28.98 -16.38 5.31
C ASN A 510 27.88 -16.29 6.36
N ILE A 511 26.94 -15.33 6.24
CA ILE A 511 25.77 -15.21 7.14
C ILE A 511 24.90 -16.48 7.09
N GLU A 512 24.85 -17.20 5.98
CA GLU A 512 24.03 -18.41 5.83
C GLU A 512 24.42 -19.54 6.79
N LYS A 513 25.66 -19.59 7.25
CA LYS A 513 26.10 -20.58 8.26
C LYS A 513 25.36 -20.37 9.59
N GLU A 514 25.26 -19.12 10.03
CA GLU A 514 24.55 -18.81 11.28
C GLU A 514 23.03 -18.95 11.10
N ILE A 515 22.48 -18.55 9.96
CA ILE A 515 21.07 -18.70 9.65
C ILE A 515 20.71 -20.19 9.59
N SER A 516 21.50 -21.04 8.94
CA SER A 516 21.26 -22.49 8.88
C SER A 516 21.25 -23.12 10.27
N SER A 517 22.24 -22.79 11.09
CA SER A 517 22.29 -23.26 12.49
C SER A 517 21.09 -22.80 13.31
N TYR A 518 20.62 -21.55 13.08
CA TYR A 518 19.44 -21.02 13.73
C TYR A 518 18.17 -21.76 13.30
N PHE A 519 18.00 -22.02 12.01
CA PHE A 519 16.86 -22.75 11.45
C PHE A 519 16.80 -24.18 12.00
N GLU A 520 17.91 -24.90 12.01
CA GLU A 520 17.98 -26.25 12.53
C GLU A 520 17.64 -26.32 14.03
N LYS A 521 18.19 -25.36 14.80
CA LYS A 521 18.04 -25.36 16.26
C LYS A 521 16.65 -24.89 16.75
N TYR A 522 16.08 -23.86 16.14
CA TYR A 522 14.89 -23.18 16.66
C TYR A 522 13.63 -23.37 15.80
N ILE A 523 13.78 -23.61 14.50
CA ILE A 523 12.66 -23.81 13.59
C ILE A 523 12.45 -25.29 13.25
N GLY A 524 13.48 -26.12 13.45
CA GLY A 524 13.45 -27.56 13.13
C GLY A 524 13.34 -27.85 11.64
N ARG A 525 13.80 -26.93 10.78
CA ARG A 525 13.78 -27.05 9.30
C ARG A 525 15.11 -26.62 8.69
N LYS A 526 15.38 -27.12 7.51
CA LYS A 526 16.53 -26.64 6.72
C LYS A 526 16.24 -25.27 6.14
N MET A 527 17.22 -24.37 6.21
CA MET A 527 17.14 -23.00 5.65
C MET A 527 16.74 -23.01 4.16
N GLN A 528 17.19 -24.01 3.38
CA GLN A 528 16.85 -24.16 1.96
C GLN A 528 15.34 -24.31 1.71
N ASN A 529 14.61 -24.91 2.65
CA ASN A 529 13.15 -25.07 2.52
C ASN A 529 12.40 -23.74 2.72
N PHE A 530 13.04 -22.77 3.35
CA PHE A 530 12.48 -21.42 3.52
C PHE A 530 12.66 -20.54 2.28
N LYS A 531 13.83 -20.62 1.62
CA LYS A 531 14.15 -19.79 0.45
C LYS A 531 13.23 -20.13 -0.73
N ILE A 532 12.59 -19.10 -1.30
CA ILE A 532 11.82 -19.24 -2.53
C ILE A 532 12.80 -19.24 -3.70
N GLN A 533 12.80 -20.31 -4.49
CA GLN A 533 13.66 -20.44 -5.65
C GLN A 533 13.02 -19.77 -6.87
N ASN A 534 13.85 -19.28 -7.81
CA ASN A 534 13.33 -18.71 -9.06
C ASN A 534 12.59 -19.77 -9.88
N GLN A 535 13.03 -21.03 -9.85
CA GLN A 535 12.36 -22.13 -10.52
C GLN A 535 10.92 -22.31 -10.03
N GLU A 536 10.68 -22.21 -8.71
CA GLU A 536 9.32 -22.28 -8.16
C GLU A 536 8.41 -21.21 -8.76
N LEU A 537 8.91 -19.97 -8.92
CA LEU A 537 8.13 -18.89 -9.51
C LEU A 537 7.80 -19.18 -10.98
N TRP A 538 8.75 -19.68 -11.75
CA TRP A 538 8.55 -20.04 -13.16
C TRP A 538 7.56 -21.21 -13.32
N ASP A 539 7.63 -22.21 -12.44
CA ASP A 539 6.72 -23.36 -12.46
C ASP A 539 5.26 -22.94 -12.21
N TYR A 540 5.04 -21.84 -11.46
CA TYR A 540 3.72 -21.21 -11.28
C TYR A 540 3.39 -20.16 -12.36
N GLY A 541 4.22 -20.01 -13.39
CA GLY A 541 4.01 -19.02 -14.46
C GLY A 541 4.16 -17.56 -14.00
N ILE A 542 4.88 -17.32 -12.91
CA ILE A 542 5.11 -15.98 -12.37
C ILE A 542 6.29 -15.34 -13.11
N GLU A 543 5.99 -14.34 -13.94
CA GLU A 543 7.04 -13.50 -14.52
C GLU A 543 7.53 -12.48 -13.48
N THR A 544 8.85 -12.45 -13.27
CA THR A 544 9.48 -11.53 -12.33
C THR A 544 10.14 -10.36 -13.04
N GLU A 545 10.21 -9.23 -12.34
CA GLU A 545 11.00 -8.06 -12.74
C GLU A 545 11.89 -7.64 -11.57
N ASN A 546 13.20 -7.79 -11.73
CA ASN A 546 14.17 -7.46 -10.71
C ASN A 546 14.46 -5.96 -10.72
N ILE A 547 14.33 -5.34 -9.55
CA ILE A 547 14.61 -3.92 -9.32
C ILE A 547 15.94 -3.81 -8.59
N LYS A 548 16.91 -3.18 -9.26
CA LYS A 548 18.26 -3.02 -8.72
C LYS A 548 18.26 -2.13 -7.46
N CYS A 549 19.02 -2.56 -6.48
CA CYS A 549 19.33 -1.77 -5.28
C CYS A 549 20.47 -0.78 -5.59
N ASN A 550 20.13 0.34 -6.22
CA ASN A 550 21.07 1.38 -6.65
C ASN A 550 20.56 2.80 -6.35
N ARG A 551 19.58 2.92 -5.48
CA ARG A 551 18.96 4.20 -5.15
C ARG A 551 19.94 5.12 -4.42
N ASN A 552 20.16 6.32 -4.96
CA ASN A 552 21.05 7.34 -4.39
C ASN A 552 20.32 8.65 -4.03
N ASP A 553 19.02 8.72 -4.28
CA ASP A 553 18.17 9.92 -4.15
C ASP A 553 17.25 9.86 -2.91
N TYR A 554 17.78 9.29 -1.85
CA TYR A 554 17.09 9.27 -0.57
C TYR A 554 17.00 10.67 0.07
#